data_e0792497233a9323b1c4941a71fb74ef
#
_entry.id   e0792497233a9323b1c4941a71fb74ef
#
_cell.length_a   1.000
_cell.length_b   1.000
_cell.length_c   1.000
_cell.angle_alpha   90.00
_cell.angle_beta   90.00
_cell.angle_gamma   90.00
#
_symmetry.space_group_name_H-M   'P 1'
#
loop_
_entity.id
_entity.type
_entity.pdbx_description
1 polymer ?
#
loop_
_entity_poly.entity_id
_entity_poly.type
_entity_poly.pdbx_seq_one_letter_code
_entity_poly.pdbx_strand_id
1 'polypeptide(L)'
;MACDVRQQYIKGCEESYKKLLGLESFPEYNIKYKTITMEKSEQQGFDSFATAYYDIPSRKHLLEIWENLYTLGDTGTHVVFHELTHVWDDELYVQGDKIKYLSNHGFTEYHASQIEMMKLLRADTVSQEITFSMVDAIDTVSGRKSIQEYVTAPHALATELISREDFPVDFETLKCTLGVIFNYYGRRSICKMYANDYREEVDNSAIEKLITPTVVTFLNGYMTGWLNQASIDVLGDLYGRMVVSLANKFHLR
;
A
#
# COMPACT_ATOMS: atom_id res chain seq x y z
N MET A 1 -21.87 -11.46 -26.15
CA MET A 1 -21.33 -11.96 -24.88
C MET A 1 -21.71 -10.94 -23.82
N ALA A 2 -22.39 -11.35 -22.74
CA ALA A 2 -22.65 -10.42 -21.63
C ALA A 2 -21.30 -10.06 -20.99
N CYS A 3 -21.02 -8.76 -20.87
CA CYS A 3 -19.80 -8.32 -20.20
C CYS A 3 -19.89 -8.69 -18.72
N ASP A 4 -18.85 -9.29 -18.16
CA ASP A 4 -18.80 -9.67 -16.74
C ASP A 4 -18.87 -8.40 -15.89
N VAL A 5 -19.88 -8.27 -15.04
CA VAL A 5 -20.09 -7.11 -14.17
C VAL A 5 -18.88 -6.80 -13.29
N ARG A 6 -18.14 -7.83 -12.87
CA ARG A 6 -16.90 -7.70 -12.09
C ARG A 6 -15.81 -7.01 -12.91
N GLN A 7 -15.66 -7.42 -14.18
CA GLN A 7 -14.68 -6.81 -15.08
C GLN A 7 -15.05 -5.35 -15.39
N GLN A 8 -16.34 -5.05 -15.57
CA GLN A 8 -16.81 -3.67 -15.74
C GLN A 8 -16.49 -2.79 -14.52
N TYR A 9 -16.68 -3.34 -13.31
CA TYR A 9 -16.33 -2.64 -12.07
C TYR A 9 -14.85 -2.27 -12.03
N ILE A 10 -13.95 -3.24 -12.29
CA ILE A 10 -12.51 -2.99 -12.28
C ILE A 10 -12.09 -1.97 -13.34
N LYS A 11 -12.67 -2.06 -14.55
CA LYS A 11 -12.44 -1.06 -15.60
C LYS A 11 -12.93 0.34 -15.21
N GLY A 12 -14.06 0.44 -14.52
CA GLY A 12 -14.53 1.72 -13.95
C GLY A 12 -13.58 2.28 -12.88
N CYS A 13 -12.99 1.40 -12.06
CA CYS A 13 -11.94 1.79 -11.11
C CYS A 13 -10.68 2.29 -11.83
N GLU A 14 -10.23 1.60 -12.89
CA GLU A 14 -9.07 2.00 -13.69
C GLU A 14 -9.26 3.39 -14.34
N GLU A 15 -10.43 3.66 -14.94
CA GLU A 15 -10.71 4.97 -15.52
C GLU A 15 -10.70 6.07 -14.45
N SER A 16 -11.27 5.78 -13.28
CA SER A 16 -11.25 6.72 -12.15
C SER A 16 -9.83 6.92 -11.59
N TYR A 17 -9.01 5.88 -11.57
CA TYR A 17 -7.60 5.92 -11.18
C TYR A 17 -6.79 6.79 -12.16
N LYS A 18 -6.96 6.57 -13.47
CA LYS A 18 -6.32 7.39 -14.51
C LYS A 18 -6.68 8.87 -14.35
N LYS A 19 -7.95 9.17 -14.08
CA LYS A 19 -8.39 10.55 -13.83
C LYS A 19 -7.70 11.15 -12.62
N LEU A 20 -7.61 10.40 -11.49
CA LEU A 20 -6.96 10.87 -10.26
C LEU A 20 -5.49 11.23 -10.49
N LEU A 21 -4.76 10.42 -11.25
CA LEU A 21 -3.33 10.64 -11.52
C LEU A 21 -3.04 11.48 -12.78
N GLY A 22 -4.05 11.80 -13.57
CA GLY A 22 -3.87 12.53 -14.84
C GLY A 22 -3.21 11.68 -15.95
N LEU A 23 -3.46 10.36 -15.97
CA LEU A 23 -2.86 9.43 -16.93
C LEU A 23 -3.69 9.31 -18.22
N GLU A 24 -3.04 9.32 -19.36
CA GLU A 24 -3.68 9.07 -20.66
C GLU A 24 -3.90 7.57 -20.91
N SER A 25 -2.98 6.72 -20.43
CA SER A 25 -3.02 5.27 -20.59
C SER A 25 -2.63 4.56 -19.30
N PHE A 26 -2.92 3.27 -19.24
CA PHE A 26 -2.58 2.41 -18.10
C PHE A 26 -1.97 1.09 -18.61
N PRO A 27 -1.02 0.47 -17.89
CA PRO A 27 -0.42 -0.80 -18.28
C PRO A 27 -1.46 -1.92 -18.44
N GLU A 28 -1.20 -2.88 -19.32
CA GLU A 28 -2.03 -4.06 -19.47
C GLU A 28 -1.86 -4.98 -18.27
N TYR A 29 -2.97 -5.55 -17.78
CA TYR A 29 -2.97 -6.54 -16.72
C TYR A 29 -4.06 -7.59 -16.93
N ASN A 30 -3.83 -8.78 -16.38
CA ASN A 30 -4.83 -9.83 -16.32
C ASN A 30 -5.58 -9.76 -14.97
N ILE A 31 -6.82 -10.25 -14.95
CA ILE A 31 -7.61 -10.34 -13.73
C ILE A 31 -7.85 -11.80 -13.40
N LYS A 32 -7.60 -12.18 -12.14
CA LYS A 32 -8.01 -13.47 -11.57
C LYS A 32 -8.90 -13.21 -10.36
N TYR A 33 -10.02 -13.89 -10.29
CA TYR A 33 -10.91 -13.78 -9.13
C TYR A 33 -10.57 -14.83 -8.10
N LYS A 34 -10.56 -14.45 -6.81
CA LYS A 34 -10.33 -15.33 -5.67
C LYS A 34 -11.54 -15.31 -4.72
N THR A 35 -11.80 -16.44 -4.10
CA THR A 35 -12.73 -16.55 -2.97
C THR A 35 -11.94 -16.29 -1.68
N ILE A 36 -12.43 -15.37 -0.85
CA ILE A 36 -11.88 -15.16 0.50
C ILE A 36 -12.70 -16.01 1.46
N THR A 37 -12.03 -16.87 2.22
CA THR A 37 -12.63 -17.60 3.33
C THR A 37 -12.10 -16.99 4.64
N MET A 38 -13.01 -16.68 5.58
CA MET A 38 -12.67 -16.10 6.89
C MET A 38 -11.60 -16.91 7.63
N GLU A 39 -11.61 -18.26 7.51
CA GLU A 39 -10.61 -19.14 8.13
C GLU A 39 -9.17 -18.92 7.64
N LYS A 40 -8.99 -18.48 6.39
CA LYS A 40 -7.65 -18.19 5.86
C LYS A 40 -7.12 -16.84 6.31
N SER A 41 -7.99 -15.87 6.53
CA SER A 41 -7.62 -14.53 6.97
C SER A 41 -7.11 -14.53 8.40
N GLU A 42 -7.75 -15.29 9.30
CA GLU A 42 -7.35 -15.41 10.69
C GLU A 42 -5.97 -16.08 10.88
N GLN A 43 -5.63 -17.04 10.00
CA GLN A 43 -4.36 -17.77 10.09
C GLN A 43 -3.16 -17.00 9.54
N GLN A 44 -3.36 -16.11 8.56
CA GLN A 44 -2.28 -15.39 7.89
C GLN A 44 -2.06 -13.97 8.43
N GLY A 45 -2.99 -13.41 9.20
CA GLY A 45 -2.90 -12.06 9.75
C GLY A 45 -2.96 -10.93 8.71
N PHE A 46 -3.15 -11.28 7.43
CA PHE A 46 -3.23 -10.34 6.31
C PHE A 46 -4.47 -10.65 5.48
N ASP A 47 -5.52 -9.86 5.65
CA ASP A 47 -6.70 -9.88 4.77
C ASP A 47 -6.38 -9.08 3.52
N SER A 48 -6.24 -9.76 2.40
CA SER A 48 -6.07 -9.11 1.11
C SER A 48 -7.31 -9.31 0.24
N PHE A 49 -8.12 -8.26 0.09
CA PHE A 49 -9.25 -8.24 -0.84
C PHE A 49 -8.81 -8.19 -2.30
N ALA A 50 -7.60 -7.71 -2.53
CA ALA A 50 -6.93 -7.72 -3.82
C ALA A 50 -5.42 -7.89 -3.61
N THR A 51 -4.70 -8.28 -4.69
CA THR A 51 -3.24 -8.38 -4.69
C THR A 51 -2.75 -8.21 -6.11
N ALA A 52 -1.79 -7.33 -6.33
CA ALA A 52 -1.07 -7.20 -7.58
C ALA A 52 0.15 -8.10 -7.60
N TYR A 53 0.36 -8.77 -8.71
CA TYR A 53 1.55 -9.59 -8.97
C TYR A 53 2.22 -9.12 -10.25
N TYR A 54 3.53 -9.07 -10.23
CA TYR A 54 4.37 -8.77 -11.38
C TYR A 54 5.29 -9.94 -11.70
N ASP A 55 5.11 -10.53 -12.88
CA ASP A 55 6.03 -11.54 -13.40
C ASP A 55 7.21 -10.85 -14.10
N ILE A 56 8.33 -10.76 -13.39
CA ILE A 56 9.53 -10.02 -13.83
C ILE A 56 10.04 -10.49 -15.20
N PRO A 57 10.16 -11.81 -15.49
CA PRO A 57 10.66 -12.27 -16.79
C PRO A 57 9.79 -11.89 -17.98
N SER A 58 8.45 -11.98 -17.83
CA SER A 58 7.51 -11.67 -18.92
C SER A 58 6.99 -10.23 -18.89
N ARG A 59 7.28 -9.48 -17.84
CA ARG A 59 6.77 -8.13 -17.57
C ARG A 59 5.24 -8.06 -17.59
N LYS A 60 4.58 -9.10 -17.10
CA LYS A 60 3.11 -9.19 -17.06
C LYS A 60 2.58 -8.93 -15.67
N HIS A 61 1.50 -8.16 -15.62
CA HIS A 61 0.77 -7.89 -14.39
C HIS A 61 -0.44 -8.80 -14.25
N LEU A 62 -0.72 -9.23 -13.01
CA LEU A 62 -1.91 -9.97 -12.63
C LEU A 62 -2.53 -9.30 -11.40
N LEU A 63 -3.81 -8.92 -11.49
CA LEU A 63 -4.61 -8.52 -10.34
C LEU A 63 -5.45 -9.72 -9.88
N GLU A 64 -5.18 -10.20 -8.68
CA GLU A 64 -6.01 -11.20 -8.02
C GLU A 64 -6.98 -10.48 -7.08
N ILE A 65 -8.28 -10.58 -7.34
CA ILE A 65 -9.32 -9.75 -6.71
C ILE A 65 -10.39 -10.63 -6.10
N TRP A 66 -10.85 -10.30 -4.91
CA TRP A 66 -12.01 -10.95 -4.30
C TRP A 66 -13.23 -10.86 -5.22
N GLU A 67 -13.80 -12.03 -5.55
CA GLU A 67 -14.85 -12.15 -6.55
C GLU A 67 -16.12 -11.34 -6.27
N ASN A 68 -16.37 -10.98 -5.00
CA ASN A 68 -17.51 -10.18 -4.58
C ASN A 68 -17.17 -8.70 -4.28
N LEU A 69 -15.95 -8.24 -4.54
CA LEU A 69 -15.54 -6.86 -4.26
C LEU A 69 -16.45 -5.84 -4.97
N TYR A 70 -16.90 -6.15 -6.18
CA TYR A 70 -17.80 -5.29 -6.95
C TYR A 70 -19.14 -5.00 -6.24
N THR A 71 -19.60 -5.89 -5.35
CA THR A 71 -20.86 -5.71 -4.60
C THR A 71 -20.77 -4.59 -3.56
N LEU A 72 -19.55 -4.20 -3.19
CA LEU A 72 -19.32 -3.08 -2.27
C LEU A 72 -19.38 -1.71 -2.97
N GLY A 73 -19.48 -1.70 -4.31
CA GLY A 73 -19.55 -0.45 -5.08
C GLY A 73 -18.37 0.49 -4.80
N ASP A 74 -18.65 1.75 -4.53
CA ASP A 74 -17.60 2.75 -4.28
C ASP A 74 -16.75 2.46 -3.03
N THR A 75 -17.33 1.79 -2.03
CA THR A 75 -16.63 1.40 -0.79
C THR A 75 -15.46 0.45 -1.06
N GLY A 76 -15.52 -0.41 -2.11
CA GLY A 76 -14.43 -1.32 -2.47
C GLY A 76 -13.35 -0.67 -3.36
N THR A 77 -13.60 0.51 -3.91
CA THR A 77 -12.74 1.11 -4.94
C THR A 77 -11.34 1.43 -4.44
N HIS A 78 -11.20 1.85 -3.18
CA HIS A 78 -9.90 2.22 -2.61
C HIS A 78 -8.89 1.05 -2.63
N VAL A 79 -9.37 -0.18 -2.41
CA VAL A 79 -8.53 -1.39 -2.49
C VAL A 79 -8.02 -1.60 -3.92
N VAL A 80 -8.88 -1.41 -4.93
CA VAL A 80 -8.46 -1.51 -6.34
C VAL A 80 -7.44 -0.42 -6.68
N PHE A 81 -7.59 0.80 -6.16
CA PHE A 81 -6.63 1.88 -6.37
C PHE A 81 -5.25 1.56 -5.79
N HIS A 82 -5.21 0.93 -4.61
CA HIS A 82 -3.97 0.45 -4.01
C HIS A 82 -3.24 -0.51 -4.97
N GLU A 83 -3.93 -1.51 -5.47
CA GLU A 83 -3.34 -2.52 -6.36
C GLU A 83 -2.97 -1.98 -7.76
N LEU A 84 -3.78 -1.07 -8.30
CA LEU A 84 -3.44 -0.38 -9.56
C LEU A 84 -2.17 0.45 -9.41
N THR A 85 -1.89 0.98 -8.21
CA THR A 85 -0.65 1.71 -7.96
C THR A 85 0.56 0.79 -8.05
N HIS A 86 0.48 -0.44 -7.53
CA HIS A 86 1.55 -1.43 -7.71
C HIS A 86 1.80 -1.74 -9.19
N VAL A 87 0.73 -1.94 -9.98
CA VAL A 87 0.87 -2.15 -11.44
C VAL A 87 1.56 -0.97 -12.11
N TRP A 88 1.17 0.25 -11.75
CA TRP A 88 1.74 1.47 -12.32
C TRP A 88 3.21 1.66 -11.92
N ASP A 89 3.54 1.48 -10.65
CA ASP A 89 4.89 1.62 -10.13
C ASP A 89 5.84 0.58 -10.73
N ASP A 90 5.41 -0.67 -10.84
CA ASP A 90 6.20 -1.73 -11.44
C ASP A 90 6.51 -1.46 -12.92
N GLU A 91 5.53 -0.95 -13.68
CA GLU A 91 5.77 -0.59 -15.08
C GLU A 91 6.73 0.60 -15.23
N LEU A 92 6.60 1.62 -14.37
CA LEU A 92 7.44 2.82 -14.45
C LEU A 92 8.86 2.59 -13.93
N TYR A 93 9.00 1.95 -12.78
CA TYR A 93 10.25 1.98 -12.01
C TYR A 93 11.00 0.66 -12.03
N VAL A 94 10.29 -0.47 -12.08
CA VAL A 94 10.90 -1.81 -12.07
C VAL A 94 11.35 -2.22 -13.47
N GLN A 95 10.46 -2.12 -14.45
CA GLN A 95 10.75 -2.39 -15.87
C GLN A 95 11.42 -3.75 -16.12
N GLY A 96 11.08 -4.79 -15.33
CA GLY A 96 11.65 -6.13 -15.45
C GLY A 96 12.98 -6.34 -14.71
N ASP A 97 13.49 -5.36 -13.98
CA ASP A 97 14.69 -5.49 -13.16
C ASP A 97 14.35 -6.10 -11.80
N LYS A 98 14.91 -7.29 -11.52
CA LYS A 98 14.67 -8.01 -10.27
C LYS A 98 15.16 -7.25 -9.03
N ILE A 99 16.27 -6.53 -9.15
CA ILE A 99 16.83 -5.78 -8.01
C ILE A 99 15.92 -4.60 -7.70
N LYS A 100 15.48 -3.87 -8.72
CA LYS A 100 14.52 -2.78 -8.56
C LYS A 100 13.19 -3.27 -7.98
N TYR A 101 12.68 -4.42 -8.46
CA TYR A 101 11.45 -5.01 -7.90
C TYR A 101 11.55 -5.23 -6.39
N LEU A 102 12.66 -5.82 -5.93
CA LEU A 102 12.87 -6.08 -4.51
C LEU A 102 13.11 -4.79 -3.71
N SER A 103 13.85 -3.85 -4.27
CA SER A 103 14.20 -2.61 -3.58
C SER A 103 13.06 -1.58 -3.55
N ASN A 104 12.16 -1.62 -4.52
CA ASN A 104 11.02 -0.67 -4.58
C ASN A 104 9.81 -1.12 -3.76
N HIS A 105 9.82 -2.30 -3.16
CA HIS A 105 8.66 -2.80 -2.43
C HIS A 105 8.18 -1.82 -1.34
N GLY A 106 9.07 -1.25 -0.54
CA GLY A 106 8.68 -0.24 0.45
C GLY A 106 8.12 1.04 -0.18
N PHE A 107 8.71 1.50 -1.29
CA PHE A 107 8.20 2.67 -2.01
C PHE A 107 6.77 2.43 -2.54
N THR A 108 6.54 1.32 -3.24
CA THR A 108 5.24 1.07 -3.85
C THR A 108 4.12 0.89 -2.82
N GLU A 109 4.40 0.28 -1.66
CA GLU A 109 3.46 0.21 -0.54
C GLU A 109 3.13 1.59 0.04
N TYR A 110 4.16 2.43 0.23
CA TYR A 110 3.98 3.81 0.68
C TYR A 110 3.13 4.62 -0.31
N HIS A 111 3.45 4.56 -1.60
CA HIS A 111 2.75 5.28 -2.66
C HIS A 111 1.32 4.76 -2.84
N ALA A 112 1.12 3.44 -2.87
CA ALA A 112 -0.21 2.83 -2.97
C ALA A 112 -1.13 3.28 -1.83
N SER A 113 -0.61 3.37 -0.61
CA SER A 113 -1.35 3.88 0.54
C SER A 113 -1.66 5.37 0.47
N GLN A 114 -0.81 6.19 -0.16
CA GLN A 114 -1.14 7.59 -0.43
C GLN A 114 -2.30 7.71 -1.43
N ILE A 115 -2.25 6.98 -2.54
CA ILE A 115 -3.30 6.98 -3.57
C ILE A 115 -4.62 6.44 -3.01
N GLU A 116 -4.56 5.37 -2.24
CA GLU A 116 -5.70 4.81 -1.51
C GLU A 116 -6.38 5.86 -0.61
N MET A 117 -5.60 6.60 0.17
CA MET A 117 -6.11 7.68 1.03
C MET A 117 -6.74 8.81 0.22
N MET A 118 -6.13 9.24 -0.88
CA MET A 118 -6.70 10.27 -1.75
C MET A 118 -8.05 9.82 -2.32
N LYS A 119 -8.19 8.55 -2.69
CA LYS A 119 -9.49 7.99 -3.14
C LYS A 119 -10.52 7.97 -2.01
N LEU A 120 -10.16 7.53 -0.81
CA LEU A 120 -11.06 7.52 0.36
C LEU A 120 -11.53 8.92 0.75
N LEU A 121 -10.65 9.91 0.61
CA LEU A 121 -10.93 11.32 0.86
C LEU A 121 -11.61 12.03 -0.31
N ARG A 122 -11.98 11.28 -1.36
CA ARG A 122 -12.72 11.75 -2.55
C ARG A 122 -12.01 12.88 -3.30
N ALA A 123 -10.69 12.86 -3.34
CA ALA A 123 -9.94 13.78 -4.17
C ALA A 123 -10.21 13.54 -5.67
N ASP A 124 -10.34 14.60 -6.44
CA ASP A 124 -10.50 14.52 -7.90
C ASP A 124 -9.18 14.31 -8.62
N THR A 125 -8.08 14.84 -8.06
CA THR A 125 -6.70 14.69 -8.56
C THR A 125 -5.72 14.61 -7.40
N VAL A 126 -4.55 14.01 -7.62
CA VAL A 126 -3.47 13.93 -6.59
C VAL A 126 -2.88 15.29 -6.23
N SER A 127 -3.06 16.31 -7.07
CA SER A 127 -2.61 17.67 -6.80
C SER A 127 -3.65 18.54 -6.10
N GLN A 128 -4.85 17.99 -5.83
CA GLN A 128 -5.90 18.72 -5.16
C GLN A 128 -5.55 18.94 -3.69
N GLU A 129 -5.64 20.18 -3.23
CA GLU A 129 -5.67 20.46 -1.80
C GLU A 129 -7.00 20.00 -1.22
N ILE A 130 -6.92 19.06 -0.29
CA ILE A 130 -8.06 18.52 0.44
C ILE A 130 -7.93 18.94 1.91
N THR A 131 -9.06 19.01 2.59
CA THR A 131 -9.09 19.38 4.00
C THR A 131 -10.06 18.47 4.73
N PHE A 132 -9.61 17.88 5.84
CA PHE A 132 -10.41 16.95 6.65
C PHE A 132 -9.96 16.95 8.11
N SER A 133 -10.75 16.32 8.98
CA SER A 133 -10.41 16.06 10.38
C SER A 133 -10.09 14.57 10.58
N MET A 134 -9.20 14.24 11.50
CA MET A 134 -8.88 12.85 11.86
C MET A 134 -10.07 12.08 12.42
N VAL A 135 -11.10 12.78 12.92
CA VAL A 135 -12.36 12.17 13.41
C VAL A 135 -13.41 11.98 12.32
N ASP A 136 -13.19 12.51 11.11
CA ASP A 136 -14.11 12.31 9.99
C ASP A 136 -14.24 10.82 9.67
N ALA A 137 -15.44 10.40 9.30
CA ALA A 137 -15.74 9.01 9.00
C ALA A 137 -15.56 8.71 7.51
N ILE A 138 -14.92 7.60 7.22
CA ILE A 138 -14.78 7.02 5.89
C ILE A 138 -15.39 5.62 5.83
N ASP A 139 -15.92 5.25 4.66
CA ASP A 139 -16.45 3.92 4.41
C ASP A 139 -15.36 3.08 3.72
N THR A 140 -14.97 1.98 4.35
CA THR A 140 -13.93 1.05 3.87
C THR A 140 -14.50 -0.35 3.67
N VAL A 141 -13.75 -1.23 3.01
CA VAL A 141 -14.14 -2.65 2.88
C VAL A 141 -14.37 -3.35 4.22
N SER A 142 -13.75 -2.86 5.29
CA SER A 142 -13.90 -3.37 6.67
C SER A 142 -14.95 -2.61 7.48
N GLY A 143 -15.80 -1.83 6.81
CA GLY A 143 -16.85 -1.03 7.45
C GLY A 143 -16.47 0.44 7.65
N ARG A 144 -17.34 1.17 8.33
CA ARG A 144 -17.17 2.60 8.61
C ARG A 144 -16.19 2.81 9.77
N LYS A 145 -15.20 3.67 9.57
CA LYS A 145 -14.14 4.00 10.53
C LYS A 145 -13.89 5.50 10.54
N SER A 146 -13.33 6.03 11.62
CA SER A 146 -12.68 7.34 11.56
C SER A 146 -11.38 7.24 10.75
N ILE A 147 -10.91 8.37 10.22
CA ILE A 147 -9.63 8.45 9.53
C ILE A 147 -8.50 8.06 10.50
N GLN A 148 -8.57 8.50 11.76
CA GLN A 148 -7.61 8.11 12.80
C GLN A 148 -7.50 6.59 12.96
N GLU A 149 -8.64 5.88 13.10
CA GLU A 149 -8.65 4.42 13.21
C GLU A 149 -8.07 3.74 11.96
N TYR A 150 -8.40 4.26 10.78
CA TYR A 150 -7.92 3.70 9.52
C TYR A 150 -6.40 3.87 9.35
N VAL A 151 -5.86 5.02 9.70
CA VAL A 151 -4.42 5.33 9.60
C VAL A 151 -3.61 4.55 10.62
N THR A 152 -4.12 4.38 11.84
CA THR A 152 -3.39 3.70 12.91
C THR A 152 -3.50 2.17 12.87
N ALA A 153 -4.45 1.60 12.11
CA ALA A 153 -4.61 0.16 12.00
C ALA A 153 -3.34 -0.58 11.52
N PRO A 154 -2.64 -0.16 10.44
CA PRO A 154 -1.37 -0.79 10.05
C PRO A 154 -0.28 -0.65 11.10
N HIS A 155 -0.21 0.49 11.82
CA HIS A 155 0.72 0.67 12.93
C HIS A 155 0.49 -0.36 14.04
N ALA A 156 -0.76 -0.54 14.47
CA ALA A 156 -1.13 -1.52 15.50
C ALA A 156 -0.75 -2.95 15.06
N LEU A 157 -1.07 -3.32 13.82
CA LEU A 157 -0.72 -4.62 13.25
C LEU A 157 0.80 -4.83 13.21
N ALA A 158 1.56 -3.86 12.70
CA ALA A 158 3.02 -3.95 12.64
C ALA A 158 3.63 -4.11 14.04
N THR A 159 3.15 -3.34 15.01
CA THR A 159 3.63 -3.40 16.40
C THR A 159 3.32 -4.75 17.03
N GLU A 160 2.13 -5.31 16.80
CA GLU A 160 1.76 -6.65 17.25
C GLU A 160 2.70 -7.71 16.65
N LEU A 161 2.92 -7.69 15.33
CA LEU A 161 3.79 -8.64 14.64
C LEU A 161 5.23 -8.58 15.18
N ILE A 162 5.78 -7.36 15.32
CA ILE A 162 7.16 -7.15 15.81
C ILE A 162 7.33 -7.62 17.26
N SER A 163 6.26 -7.59 18.07
CA SER A 163 6.31 -7.98 19.47
C SER A 163 6.26 -9.49 19.72
N ARG A 164 6.01 -10.30 18.71
CA ARG A 164 5.98 -11.76 18.83
C ARG A 164 7.38 -12.30 19.11
N GLU A 165 7.49 -13.29 19.99
CA GLU A 165 8.77 -13.90 20.36
C GLU A 165 9.48 -14.57 19.16
N ASP A 166 8.69 -15.08 18.19
CA ASP A 166 9.17 -15.76 17.00
C ASP A 166 9.31 -14.84 15.76
N PHE A 167 9.17 -13.52 15.95
CA PHE A 167 9.26 -12.58 14.84
C PHE A 167 10.70 -12.33 14.37
N PRO A 168 10.93 -12.35 13.05
CA PRO A 168 10.07 -12.87 12.00
C PRO A 168 10.24 -14.38 11.84
N VAL A 169 9.14 -15.09 11.59
CA VAL A 169 9.14 -16.55 11.38
C VAL A 169 9.96 -16.93 10.14
N ASP A 170 9.85 -16.12 9.09
CA ASP A 170 10.51 -16.30 7.80
C ASP A 170 10.69 -14.95 7.06
N PHE A 171 11.29 -15.02 5.87
CA PHE A 171 11.51 -13.83 5.05
C PHE A 171 10.20 -13.19 4.57
N GLU A 172 9.18 -13.99 4.26
CA GLU A 172 7.89 -13.47 3.82
C GLU A 172 7.18 -12.71 4.95
N THR A 173 7.22 -13.22 6.17
CA THR A 173 6.70 -12.52 7.36
C THR A 173 7.41 -11.17 7.56
N LEU A 174 8.74 -11.12 7.40
CA LEU A 174 9.49 -9.86 7.47
C LEU A 174 9.04 -8.89 6.37
N LYS A 175 8.97 -9.35 5.13
CA LYS A 175 8.59 -8.55 3.97
C LYS A 175 7.17 -7.98 4.12
N CYS A 176 6.20 -8.82 4.50
CA CYS A 176 4.82 -8.38 4.75
C CYS A 176 4.75 -7.34 5.86
N THR A 177 5.48 -7.54 6.96
CA THR A 177 5.52 -6.56 8.06
C THR A 177 6.11 -5.22 7.61
N LEU A 178 7.16 -5.24 6.79
CA LEU A 178 7.72 -4.03 6.19
C LEU A 178 6.69 -3.33 5.28
N GLY A 179 5.94 -4.08 4.46
CA GLY A 179 4.85 -3.53 3.65
C GLY A 179 3.81 -2.81 4.51
N VAL A 180 3.35 -3.44 5.60
CA VAL A 180 2.40 -2.83 6.56
C VAL A 180 2.96 -1.54 7.18
N ILE A 181 4.25 -1.51 7.53
CA ILE A 181 4.92 -0.30 8.05
C ILE A 181 4.90 0.82 6.99
N PHE A 182 5.27 0.52 5.75
CA PHE A 182 5.28 1.53 4.69
C PHE A 182 3.86 2.01 4.34
N ASN A 183 2.85 1.14 4.42
CA ASN A 183 1.44 1.52 4.32
C ASN A 183 1.04 2.52 5.41
N TYR A 184 1.45 2.29 6.65
CA TYR A 184 1.24 3.24 7.74
C TYR A 184 1.85 4.61 7.42
N TYR A 185 3.11 4.65 7.01
CA TYR A 185 3.78 5.92 6.68
C TYR A 185 3.15 6.61 5.46
N GLY A 186 2.69 5.87 4.45
CA GLY A 186 1.95 6.41 3.30
C GLY A 186 0.65 7.09 3.72
N ARG A 187 -0.20 6.42 4.49
CA ARG A 187 -1.45 6.99 5.02
C ARG A 187 -1.19 8.20 5.93
N ARG A 188 -0.23 8.06 6.83
CA ARG A 188 0.20 9.13 7.75
C ARG A 188 0.66 10.39 7.00
N SER A 189 1.36 10.23 5.87
CA SER A 189 1.85 11.36 5.07
C SER A 189 0.71 12.24 4.55
N ILE A 190 -0.37 11.64 4.07
CA ILE A 190 -1.57 12.36 3.61
C ILE A 190 -2.23 13.12 4.76
N CYS A 191 -2.33 12.49 5.93
CA CYS A 191 -2.90 13.17 7.11
C CYS A 191 -2.03 14.35 7.53
N LYS A 192 -0.72 14.21 7.52
CA LYS A 192 0.20 15.29 7.88
C LYS A 192 0.15 16.47 6.89
N MET A 193 -0.10 16.19 5.61
CA MET A 193 -0.24 17.24 4.59
C MET A 193 -1.56 18.01 4.69
N TYR A 194 -2.68 17.32 4.99
CA TYR A 194 -4.01 17.84 4.71
C TYR A 194 -4.98 17.85 5.88
N ALA A 195 -4.73 17.08 6.97
CA ALA A 195 -5.64 17.10 8.11
C ALA A 195 -5.41 18.34 8.98
N ASN A 196 -6.53 18.98 9.37
CA ASN A 196 -6.48 20.21 10.18
C ASN A 196 -5.99 19.99 11.62
N ASP A 197 -6.19 18.79 12.13
CA ASP A 197 -6.04 18.42 13.53
C ASP A 197 -5.09 17.21 13.71
N TYR A 198 -4.28 16.88 12.69
CA TYR A 198 -3.35 15.78 12.79
C TYR A 198 -2.37 15.98 13.94
N ARG A 199 -2.26 14.96 14.79
CA ARG A 199 -1.26 14.85 15.86
C ARG A 199 -0.68 13.43 15.86
N GLU A 200 0.61 13.33 16.15
CA GLU A 200 1.26 12.04 16.36
C GLU A 200 0.85 11.51 17.74
N GLU A 201 -0.01 10.52 17.77
CA GLU A 201 -0.57 9.97 19.03
C GLU A 201 -0.07 8.55 19.31
N VAL A 202 0.69 7.94 18.38
CA VAL A 202 1.16 6.57 18.53
C VAL A 202 2.67 6.51 18.83
N ASP A 203 3.08 5.56 19.64
CA ASP A 203 4.48 5.28 19.91
C ASP A 203 5.10 4.46 18.78
N ASN A 204 5.91 5.10 17.94
CA ASN A 204 6.60 4.49 16.83
C ASN A 204 7.89 3.74 17.20
N SER A 205 8.27 3.68 18.49
CA SER A 205 9.59 3.20 18.92
C SER A 205 9.89 1.75 18.49
N ALA A 206 8.89 0.87 18.47
CA ALA A 206 9.07 -0.51 18.00
C ALA A 206 9.37 -0.58 16.49
N ILE A 207 8.62 0.17 15.70
CA ILE A 207 8.82 0.28 14.26
C ILE A 207 10.18 0.91 13.96
N GLU A 208 10.52 2.02 14.61
CA GLU A 208 11.78 2.75 14.41
C GLU A 208 13.02 1.95 14.82
N LYS A 209 12.88 0.99 15.74
CA LYS A 209 13.94 0.02 16.07
C LYS A 209 14.12 -1.06 14.99
N LEU A 210 13.06 -1.39 14.26
CA LEU A 210 13.13 -2.37 13.17
C LEU A 210 13.68 -1.74 11.90
N ILE A 211 13.04 -0.67 11.41
CA ILE A 211 13.53 0.08 10.26
C ILE A 211 14.67 1.02 10.69
N THR A 212 15.73 1.10 9.90
CA THR A 212 16.91 1.88 10.30
C THR A 212 16.59 3.37 10.49
N PRO A 213 17.31 4.10 11.38
CA PRO A 213 17.11 5.54 11.57
C PRO A 213 17.20 6.35 10.26
N THR A 214 18.01 5.91 9.31
CA THR A 214 18.14 6.56 8.00
C THR A 214 16.84 6.45 7.20
N VAL A 215 16.20 5.27 7.19
CA VAL A 215 14.89 5.09 6.52
C VAL A 215 13.82 5.93 7.22
N VAL A 216 13.79 5.94 8.55
CA VAL A 216 12.86 6.78 9.34
C VAL A 216 13.02 8.26 8.98
N THR A 217 14.26 8.75 8.96
CA THR A 217 14.56 10.15 8.61
C THR A 217 14.09 10.48 7.20
N PHE A 218 14.35 9.57 6.25
CA PHE A 218 13.91 9.73 4.87
C PHE A 218 12.38 9.79 4.79
N LEU A 219 11.67 8.82 5.34
CA LEU A 219 10.20 8.78 5.33
C LEU A 219 9.60 10.04 5.98
N ASN A 220 10.14 10.48 7.12
CA ASN A 220 9.68 11.69 7.79
C ASN A 220 9.95 12.96 6.96
N GLY A 221 11.03 13.02 6.20
CA GLY A 221 11.35 14.13 5.31
C GLY A 221 10.38 14.25 4.13
N TYR A 222 9.84 13.13 3.66
CA TYR A 222 8.92 13.08 2.52
C TYR A 222 7.43 13.04 2.89
N MET A 223 7.11 13.09 4.17
CA MET A 223 5.72 13.11 4.65
C MET A 223 4.91 14.35 4.21
N THR A 224 5.57 15.40 3.79
CA THR A 224 4.93 16.66 3.38
C THR A 224 4.90 16.87 1.87
N GLY A 225 5.17 15.84 1.07
CA GLY A 225 5.14 15.94 -0.38
C GLY A 225 5.16 14.57 -1.06
N TRP A 226 4.81 14.56 -2.34
CA TRP A 226 4.84 13.37 -3.18
C TRP A 226 6.28 12.98 -3.52
N LEU A 227 6.56 11.67 -3.52
CA LEU A 227 7.87 11.18 -3.93
C LEU A 227 8.07 11.41 -5.44
N ASN A 228 9.27 11.80 -5.81
CA ASN A 228 9.72 11.92 -7.20
C ASN A 228 10.75 10.83 -7.52
N GLN A 229 11.12 10.69 -8.81
CA GLN A 229 12.04 9.64 -9.25
C GLN A 229 13.35 9.58 -8.45
N ALA A 230 13.97 10.72 -8.18
CA ALA A 230 15.22 10.76 -7.43
C ALA A 230 15.03 10.26 -5.98
N SER A 231 13.88 10.57 -5.38
CA SER A 231 13.50 10.09 -4.04
C SER A 231 13.24 8.59 -4.03
N ILE A 232 12.62 8.06 -5.09
CA ILE A 232 12.34 6.63 -5.27
C ILE A 232 13.65 5.85 -5.34
N ASP A 233 14.62 6.32 -6.13
CA ASP A 233 15.93 5.67 -6.27
C ASP A 233 16.68 5.63 -4.92
N VAL A 234 16.66 6.73 -4.16
CA VAL A 234 17.27 6.78 -2.82
C VAL A 234 16.56 5.87 -1.84
N LEU A 235 15.21 5.89 -1.80
CA LEU A 235 14.44 5.04 -0.91
C LEU A 235 14.63 3.56 -1.24
N GLY A 236 14.69 3.21 -2.53
CA GLY A 236 14.94 1.85 -2.97
C GLY A 236 16.31 1.33 -2.50
N ASP A 237 17.37 2.13 -2.62
CA ASP A 237 18.70 1.76 -2.12
C ASP A 237 18.71 1.59 -0.58
N LEU A 238 18.11 2.53 0.15
CA LEU A 238 17.98 2.45 1.61
C LEU A 238 17.16 1.24 2.05
N TYR A 239 16.04 0.98 1.39
CA TYR A 239 15.18 -0.17 1.67
C TYR A 239 15.91 -1.49 1.40
N GLY A 240 16.55 -1.63 0.26
CA GLY A 240 17.30 -2.84 -0.10
C GLY A 240 18.41 -3.15 0.92
N ARG A 241 19.19 -2.15 1.33
CA ARG A 241 20.23 -2.30 2.39
C ARG A 241 19.61 -2.68 3.73
N MET A 242 18.49 -2.08 4.10
CA MET A 242 17.77 -2.40 5.33
C MET A 242 17.30 -3.85 5.33
N VAL A 243 16.66 -4.31 4.24
CA VAL A 243 16.17 -5.69 4.11
C VAL A 243 17.31 -6.70 4.24
N VAL A 244 18.44 -6.47 3.54
CA VAL A 244 19.63 -7.33 3.65
C VAL A 244 20.16 -7.36 5.09
N SER A 245 20.22 -6.20 5.75
CA SER A 245 20.67 -6.12 7.16
C SER A 245 19.76 -6.90 8.10
N LEU A 246 18.43 -6.77 7.92
CA LEU A 246 17.43 -7.49 8.73
C LEU A 246 17.46 -8.99 8.46
N ALA A 247 17.55 -9.41 7.19
CA ALA A 247 17.67 -10.83 6.85
C ALA A 247 18.89 -11.47 7.53
N ASN A 248 20.04 -10.79 7.51
CA ASN A 248 21.24 -11.25 8.22
C ASN A 248 21.05 -11.28 9.75
N LYS A 249 20.45 -10.25 10.34
CA LYS A 249 20.18 -10.15 11.77
C LYS A 249 19.29 -11.28 12.29
N PHE A 250 18.29 -11.66 11.51
CA PHE A 250 17.33 -12.71 11.86
C PHE A 250 17.68 -14.08 11.25
N HIS A 251 18.86 -14.22 10.61
CA HIS A 251 19.32 -15.46 9.97
C HIS A 251 18.33 -16.03 8.93
N LEU A 252 17.62 -15.16 8.23
CA LEU A 252 16.66 -15.54 7.18
C LEU A 252 17.41 -15.89 5.88
N ARG A 253 16.87 -16.87 5.14
CA ARG A 253 17.46 -17.37 3.88
C ARG A 253 16.49 -17.16 2.71
#